data_9438cfbc1b2e148d8b05c118c6dc4b48
#
_entry.id   9438cfbc1b2e148d8b05c118c6dc4b48
#
_cell.length_a   1.000
_cell.length_b   1.000
_cell.length_c   1.000
_cell.angle_alpha   90.00
_cell.angle_beta   90.00
_cell.angle_gamma   90.00
#
_symmetry.space_group_name_H-M   'P 1'
#
loop_
_entity.id
_entity.type
_entity.pdbx_description
1 polymer ?
#
loop_
_entity_poly.entity_id
_entity_poly.type
_entity_poly.pdbx_seq_one_letter_code
_entity_poly.pdbx_strand_id
1 'polypeptide(L)'
;MEIRKGISSVVFVVIVCLCALWSSSTWAQALSYSHAPDLPSTLSPSEKQSIQSYSLTVFKNALSKNGIDLTPATDTISNKADALINLIRDENNEDSYFWITPLFAFECGNNVRCTPNAGSQATTIAVSYIALSKSEGSADIAERMSELIAQYKGSDDFTLLASAMRDELKASFPATILTFGTLSLAGELHANTDNLWVIADIVPLFSEVGERGKLKGIAADLVRDILDEMTLKQSILSAPWERIAKEAMTKSNVLVFSVIRTHERESVFHWVTPVSRNLHGLYGIDKPYFESFANVPKNFRVGTLLEDYRYNVAIEHGFKVKAYDSWQALVDALINNEIDTIFGSQGAIDFGCNPKQFKCETITLSSKYDISTAYLALSKKDTCVLVLEKLKLAAAGVKMSDKFNEQLSSWSDMVSQEYGIAHHTEHGVVHLWNPN
;
A
#
# COMPACT_ATOMS: atom_id res chain seq x y z
N MET A 1 69.40 17.33 -18.32
CA MET A 1 68.83 16.96 -19.62
C MET A 1 67.54 16.29 -19.32
N GLU A 2 66.50 17.12 -19.26
CA GLU A 2 65.25 17.10 -19.99
C GLU A 2 64.29 15.98 -19.54
N ILE A 3 63.25 16.35 -18.81
CA ILE A 3 61.85 16.79 -19.16
C ILE A 3 60.98 15.66 -19.73
N ARG A 4 59.96 15.32 -18.93
CA ARG A 4 58.55 15.19 -19.24
C ARG A 4 57.84 14.66 -17.98
N LYS A 5 57.32 15.40 -17.17
CA LYS A 5 56.08 16.17 -16.97
C LYS A 5 54.89 15.65 -17.77
N GLY A 6 53.91 15.11 -17.04
CA GLY A 6 52.64 15.80 -16.94
C GLY A 6 51.45 14.97 -17.39
N ILE A 7 50.39 15.16 -16.71
CA ILE A 7 49.00 14.79 -17.04
C ILE A 7 48.57 13.39 -16.55
N SER A 8 48.18 13.33 -15.30
CA SER A 8 47.19 12.40 -14.84
C SER A 8 46.67 12.79 -13.42
N SER A 9 46.08 13.97 -13.31
CA SER A 9 45.47 14.40 -12.02
C SER A 9 44.20 15.23 -12.19
N VAL A 10 43.52 15.15 -13.33
CA VAL A 10 42.25 15.91 -13.55
C VAL A 10 41.06 15.04 -13.87
N VAL A 11 41.20 13.73 -14.05
CA VAL A 11 40.08 12.84 -14.39
C VAL A 11 39.49 12.14 -13.16
N PHE A 12 40.08 12.27 -11.96
CA PHE A 12 39.63 11.56 -10.74
C PHE A 12 38.73 12.39 -9.82
N VAL A 13 38.41 13.65 -10.13
CA VAL A 13 37.60 14.54 -9.27
C VAL A 13 36.17 14.71 -9.77
N VAL A 14 35.81 14.21 -10.95
CA VAL A 14 34.44 14.36 -11.50
C VAL A 14 33.53 13.15 -11.24
N ILE A 15 34.06 11.99 -10.79
CA ILE A 15 33.28 10.80 -10.50
C ILE A 15 32.87 10.70 -9.03
N VAL A 16 33.42 11.48 -8.11
CA VAL A 16 33.08 11.44 -6.66
C VAL A 16 31.99 12.44 -6.28
N CYS A 17 31.57 13.34 -7.16
CA CYS A 17 30.45 14.29 -6.85
C CYS A 17 29.07 13.88 -7.35
N LEU A 18 28.87 12.65 -7.85
CA LEU A 18 27.56 12.16 -8.29
C LEU A 18 26.93 11.14 -7.33
N CYS A 19 27.58 10.81 -6.21
CA CYS A 19 27.01 9.90 -5.19
C CYS A 19 26.56 10.59 -3.91
N ALA A 20 26.51 11.91 -3.84
CA ALA A 20 26.19 12.66 -2.62
C ALA A 20 24.90 13.50 -2.70
N LEU A 21 23.96 13.16 -3.59
CA LEU A 21 22.62 13.79 -3.66
C LEU A 21 21.51 12.73 -3.67
N TRP A 22 21.61 11.72 -2.82
CA TRP A 22 20.52 10.80 -2.55
C TRP A 22 19.97 11.01 -1.13
N SER A 23 19.51 12.24 -0.88
CA SER A 23 18.62 12.51 0.25
C SER A 23 17.60 13.55 -0.18
N SER A 24 16.40 13.09 -0.31
CA SER A 24 15.11 13.72 -0.61
C SER A 24 14.55 13.37 -2.01
N SER A 25 13.90 12.20 -2.06
CA SER A 25 12.65 11.89 -2.76
C SER A 25 12.22 12.86 -3.88
N THR A 26 12.76 12.71 -5.05
CA THR A 26 11.97 12.92 -6.26
C THR A 26 11.88 11.57 -6.96
N TRP A 27 10.73 10.94 -6.88
CA TRP A 27 10.36 9.75 -7.63
C TRP A 27 10.16 10.13 -9.11
N ALA A 28 11.19 10.63 -9.76
CA ALA A 28 11.23 10.74 -11.21
C ALA A 28 11.64 9.36 -11.76
N GLN A 29 10.74 8.38 -11.62
CA GLN A 29 10.93 7.07 -12.23
C GLN A 29 10.15 7.05 -13.54
N ALA A 30 10.87 6.86 -14.63
CA ALA A 30 10.26 6.52 -15.91
C ALA A 30 9.82 5.06 -15.84
N LEU A 31 8.52 4.81 -15.93
CA LEU A 31 7.96 3.47 -16.05
C LEU A 31 7.75 3.13 -17.51
N SER A 32 8.21 1.97 -17.93
CA SER A 32 7.91 1.44 -19.26
C SER A 32 6.51 0.82 -19.28
N TYR A 33 5.77 1.02 -20.37
CA TYR A 33 4.44 0.41 -20.55
C TYR A 33 4.28 -0.25 -21.90
N SER A 34 3.40 -1.25 -21.94
CA SER A 34 2.91 -1.88 -23.17
C SER A 34 1.41 -2.16 -23.06
N HIS A 35 0.73 -2.27 -24.20
CA HIS A 35 -0.64 -2.74 -24.24
C HIS A 35 -0.67 -4.27 -24.30
N ALA A 36 -1.52 -4.88 -23.46
CA ALA A 36 -1.76 -6.32 -23.56
C ALA A 36 -2.48 -6.65 -24.88
N PRO A 37 -2.13 -7.77 -25.52
CA PRO A 37 -2.70 -8.15 -26.84
C PRO A 37 -4.16 -8.62 -26.77
N ASP A 38 -4.66 -8.98 -25.60
CA ASP A 38 -5.81 -9.88 -25.40
C ASP A 38 -7.17 -9.15 -25.23
N LEU A 39 -7.37 -7.98 -25.86
CA LEU A 39 -8.70 -7.40 -25.89
C LEU A 39 -9.67 -8.31 -26.69
N PRO A 40 -10.97 -8.41 -26.25
CA PRO A 40 -11.94 -9.30 -26.86
C PRO A 40 -11.99 -9.23 -28.39
N SER A 41 -12.10 -10.40 -29.05
CA SER A 41 -12.20 -10.48 -30.51
C SER A 41 -13.50 -9.92 -31.07
N THR A 42 -14.51 -9.73 -30.20
CA THR A 42 -15.79 -9.07 -30.55
C THR A 42 -15.65 -7.58 -30.83
N LEU A 43 -14.54 -6.96 -30.37
CA LEU A 43 -14.25 -5.54 -30.64
C LEU A 43 -13.64 -5.36 -32.03
N SER A 44 -14.12 -4.34 -32.75
CA SER A 44 -13.51 -3.90 -34.01
C SER A 44 -12.12 -3.30 -33.77
N PRO A 45 -11.25 -3.21 -34.79
CA PRO A 45 -9.93 -2.57 -34.64
C PRO A 45 -10.02 -1.10 -34.17
N SER A 46 -11.03 -0.34 -34.60
CA SER A 46 -11.22 1.04 -34.13
C SER A 46 -11.60 1.11 -32.65
N GLU A 47 -12.49 0.26 -32.19
CA GLU A 47 -12.87 0.19 -30.76
C GLU A 47 -11.69 -0.22 -29.88
N LYS A 48 -10.87 -1.19 -30.32
CA LYS A 48 -9.63 -1.55 -29.62
C LYS A 48 -8.68 -0.36 -29.51
N GLN A 49 -8.52 0.41 -30.58
CA GLN A 49 -7.68 1.60 -30.59
C GLN A 49 -8.22 2.68 -29.63
N SER A 50 -9.53 2.95 -29.64
CA SER A 50 -10.16 3.90 -28.71
C SER A 50 -9.98 3.47 -27.25
N ILE A 51 -10.22 2.19 -26.93
CA ILE A 51 -10.01 1.60 -25.61
C ILE A 51 -8.55 1.74 -25.17
N GLN A 52 -7.59 1.44 -26.04
CA GLN A 52 -6.16 1.56 -25.72
C GLN A 52 -5.76 3.03 -25.47
N SER A 53 -6.25 3.94 -26.32
CA SER A 53 -6.00 5.38 -26.17
C SER A 53 -6.57 5.95 -24.87
N TYR A 54 -7.81 5.60 -24.55
CA TYR A 54 -8.45 5.97 -23.29
C TYR A 54 -7.67 5.45 -22.08
N SER A 55 -7.34 4.17 -22.09
CA SER A 55 -6.62 3.52 -20.97
C SER A 55 -5.26 4.16 -20.72
N LEU A 56 -4.51 4.45 -21.78
CA LEU A 56 -3.24 5.16 -21.69
C LEU A 56 -3.42 6.58 -21.16
N THR A 57 -4.49 7.28 -21.59
CA THR A 57 -4.80 8.63 -21.10
C THR A 57 -5.12 8.63 -19.62
N VAL A 58 -5.93 7.67 -19.14
CA VAL A 58 -6.21 7.49 -17.70
C VAL A 58 -4.90 7.30 -16.92
N PHE A 59 -4.03 6.42 -17.42
CA PHE A 59 -2.77 6.11 -16.78
C PHE A 59 -1.82 7.32 -16.74
N LYS A 60 -1.65 8.00 -17.88
CA LYS A 60 -0.81 9.21 -17.97
C LYS A 60 -1.32 10.33 -17.07
N ASN A 61 -2.61 10.63 -17.11
CA ASN A 61 -3.18 11.73 -16.33
C ASN A 61 -3.07 11.50 -14.82
N ALA A 62 -3.22 10.24 -14.38
CA ALA A 62 -3.06 9.89 -12.97
C ALA A 62 -1.62 10.07 -12.46
N LEU A 63 -0.61 9.77 -13.29
CA LEU A 63 0.78 9.74 -12.87
C LEU A 63 1.54 11.04 -13.13
N SER A 64 1.27 11.72 -14.25
CA SER A 64 2.03 12.92 -14.67
C SER A 64 1.97 14.08 -13.68
N LYS A 65 0.83 14.29 -13.01
CA LYS A 65 0.69 15.32 -11.97
C LYS A 65 1.61 15.09 -10.76
N ASN A 66 2.17 13.89 -10.64
CA ASN A 66 3.04 13.47 -9.56
C ASN A 66 4.48 13.18 -10.00
N GLY A 67 4.87 13.66 -11.19
CA GLY A 67 6.25 13.55 -11.70
C GLY A 67 6.66 12.14 -12.12
N ILE A 68 5.72 11.23 -12.37
CA ILE A 68 6.00 9.89 -12.89
C ILE A 68 5.78 9.91 -14.40
N ASP A 69 6.83 9.71 -15.17
CA ASP A 69 6.79 9.68 -16.62
C ASP A 69 6.57 8.26 -17.16
N LEU A 70 5.69 8.16 -18.15
CA LEU A 70 5.42 6.90 -18.85
C LEU A 70 6.13 6.89 -20.22
N THR A 71 6.94 5.88 -20.46
CA THR A 71 7.60 5.64 -21.74
C THR A 71 7.12 4.35 -22.38
N PRO A 72 6.89 4.32 -23.72
CA PRO A 72 6.59 3.06 -24.39
C PRO A 72 7.76 2.09 -24.25
N ALA A 73 7.47 0.80 -24.00
CA ALA A 73 8.52 -0.22 -24.01
C ALA A 73 9.12 -0.34 -25.41
N THR A 74 10.44 -0.39 -25.48
CA THR A 74 11.19 -0.43 -26.77
C THR A 74 11.11 -1.78 -27.47
N ASP A 75 10.81 -2.85 -26.72
CA ASP A 75 10.66 -4.21 -27.25
C ASP A 75 9.17 -4.58 -27.36
N THR A 76 8.78 -5.03 -28.55
CA THR A 76 7.41 -5.52 -28.85
C THR A 76 7.02 -6.81 -28.14
N ILE A 77 7.92 -7.38 -27.33
CA ILE A 77 7.66 -8.57 -26.53
C ILE A 77 7.13 -8.09 -25.17
N SER A 78 5.84 -8.25 -24.96
CA SER A 78 5.05 -7.83 -23.79
C SER A 78 5.62 -8.21 -22.40
N ASN A 79 6.64 -9.04 -22.34
CA ASN A 79 7.20 -9.60 -21.10
C ASN A 79 8.29 -8.73 -20.45
N LYS A 80 8.62 -7.55 -20.99
CA LYS A 80 9.66 -6.67 -20.46
C LYS A 80 9.18 -5.28 -20.03
N ALA A 81 7.90 -4.98 -20.21
CA ALA A 81 7.34 -3.72 -19.72
C ALA A 81 7.09 -3.80 -18.21
N ASP A 82 7.34 -2.70 -17.51
CA ASP A 82 7.02 -2.58 -16.09
C ASP A 82 5.51 -2.66 -15.87
N ALA A 83 4.73 -1.96 -16.73
CA ALA A 83 3.27 -1.94 -16.66
C ALA A 83 2.63 -2.46 -17.95
N LEU A 84 1.59 -3.27 -17.80
CA LEU A 84 0.70 -3.73 -18.87
C LEU A 84 -0.65 -3.03 -18.76
N ILE A 85 -1.11 -2.47 -19.87
CA ILE A 85 -2.39 -1.76 -19.97
C ILE A 85 -3.39 -2.66 -20.68
N ASN A 86 -4.62 -2.76 -20.14
CA ASN A 86 -5.69 -3.64 -20.61
C ASN A 86 -5.38 -5.14 -20.51
N LEU A 87 -4.58 -5.55 -19.53
CA LEU A 87 -4.36 -6.96 -19.25
C LEU A 87 -5.64 -7.57 -18.63
N ILE A 88 -6.13 -8.65 -19.21
CA ILE A 88 -7.27 -9.40 -18.66
C ILE A 88 -6.75 -10.31 -17.55
N ARG A 89 -7.35 -10.18 -16.36
CA ARG A 89 -7.02 -11.01 -15.19
C ARG A 89 -7.65 -12.38 -15.34
N ASP A 90 -6.86 -13.41 -15.17
CA ASP A 90 -7.31 -14.81 -15.12
C ASP A 90 -6.50 -15.64 -14.13
N GLU A 91 -6.88 -16.91 -13.92
CA GLU A 91 -6.24 -17.82 -12.98
C GLU A 91 -4.75 -18.10 -13.28
N ASN A 92 -4.30 -17.92 -14.53
CA ASN A 92 -2.91 -18.24 -14.91
C ASN A 92 -1.97 -17.05 -14.70
N ASN A 93 -2.49 -15.83 -14.60
CA ASN A 93 -1.69 -14.62 -14.47
C ASN A 93 -1.91 -13.90 -13.13
N GLU A 94 -2.83 -14.38 -12.29
CA GLU A 94 -3.22 -13.70 -11.04
C GLU A 94 -2.02 -13.40 -10.14
N ASP A 95 -1.10 -14.36 -9.99
CA ASP A 95 0.05 -14.22 -9.10
C ASP A 95 1.26 -13.50 -9.72
N SER A 96 1.23 -13.24 -11.04
CA SER A 96 2.35 -12.64 -11.76
C SER A 96 2.39 -11.13 -11.71
N TYR A 97 1.28 -10.48 -11.36
CA TYR A 97 1.13 -9.04 -11.43
C TYR A 97 0.52 -8.44 -10.16
N PHE A 98 0.83 -7.17 -9.90
CA PHE A 98 0.03 -6.30 -9.07
C PHE A 98 -1.10 -5.71 -9.92
N TRP A 99 -2.34 -5.99 -9.57
CA TRP A 99 -3.54 -5.52 -10.24
C TRP A 99 -3.91 -4.13 -9.72
N ILE A 100 -3.53 -3.10 -10.46
CA ILE A 100 -3.59 -1.72 -9.99
C ILE A 100 -5.02 -1.22 -9.99
N THR A 101 -5.69 -1.25 -11.17
CA THR A 101 -7.07 -0.78 -11.31
C THR A 101 -7.76 -1.43 -12.51
N PRO A 102 -9.05 -1.79 -12.41
CA PRO A 102 -9.84 -2.18 -13.57
C PRO A 102 -10.15 -0.96 -14.45
N LEU A 103 -10.19 -1.18 -15.75
CA LEU A 103 -10.51 -0.16 -16.74
C LEU A 103 -11.82 -0.47 -17.45
N PHE A 104 -11.98 -1.70 -17.94
CA PHE A 104 -13.14 -2.16 -18.67
C PHE A 104 -13.64 -3.51 -18.17
N ALA A 105 -14.95 -3.71 -18.28
CA ALA A 105 -15.58 -5.02 -18.10
C ALA A 105 -16.33 -5.38 -19.39
N PHE A 106 -16.15 -6.62 -19.86
CA PHE A 106 -16.69 -7.17 -21.08
C PHE A 106 -17.57 -8.38 -20.79
N GLU A 107 -18.58 -8.64 -21.59
CA GLU A 107 -19.22 -9.95 -21.62
C GLU A 107 -18.24 -11.02 -22.11
N CYS A 108 -18.28 -12.20 -21.50
CA CYS A 108 -17.46 -13.31 -21.92
C CYS A 108 -17.94 -13.91 -23.23
N GLY A 109 -17.18 -13.65 -24.27
CA GLY A 109 -17.26 -14.40 -25.53
C GLY A 109 -16.41 -15.65 -25.52
N ASN A 110 -16.54 -16.49 -26.52
CA ASN A 110 -15.90 -17.82 -26.63
C ASN A 110 -14.36 -17.84 -26.55
N ASN A 111 -13.68 -16.69 -26.58
CA ASN A 111 -12.22 -16.57 -26.63
C ASN A 111 -11.63 -15.77 -25.44
N VAL A 112 -12.42 -15.46 -24.42
CA VAL A 112 -11.97 -14.69 -23.26
C VAL A 112 -12.15 -15.54 -22.00
N ARG A 113 -11.08 -15.70 -21.21
CA ARG A 113 -11.16 -16.34 -19.91
C ARG A 113 -11.85 -15.40 -18.94
N CYS A 114 -12.93 -15.88 -18.34
CA CYS A 114 -13.76 -15.09 -17.46
C CYS A 114 -13.75 -15.64 -16.04
N THR A 115 -13.65 -14.74 -15.06
CA THR A 115 -13.92 -15.09 -13.67
C THR A 115 -15.40 -14.81 -13.37
N PRO A 116 -16.10 -15.74 -12.69
CA PRO A 116 -17.46 -15.46 -12.21
C PRO A 116 -17.44 -14.24 -11.29
N ASN A 117 -18.39 -13.33 -11.48
CA ASN A 117 -18.58 -12.23 -10.55
C ASN A 117 -19.18 -12.80 -9.25
N ALA A 118 -18.38 -12.96 -8.20
CA ALA A 118 -18.86 -13.52 -6.94
C ALA A 118 -19.95 -12.60 -6.37
N GLY A 119 -21.19 -13.09 -6.30
CA GLY A 119 -22.35 -12.37 -5.76
C GLY A 119 -23.37 -11.88 -6.78
N SER A 120 -23.13 -11.98 -8.10
CA SER A 120 -24.17 -11.75 -9.11
C SER A 120 -24.69 -13.06 -9.70
N GLN A 121 -25.99 -13.13 -9.96
CA GLN A 121 -26.55 -14.25 -10.70
C GLN A 121 -25.94 -14.26 -12.13
N ALA A 122 -25.03 -15.18 -12.35
CA ALA A 122 -24.70 -15.82 -13.64
C ALA A 122 -24.15 -15.00 -14.81
N THR A 123 -23.66 -13.76 -14.64
CA THR A 123 -22.96 -13.11 -15.76
C THR A 123 -21.45 -13.27 -15.59
N THR A 124 -20.83 -14.05 -16.45
CA THR A 124 -19.37 -14.20 -16.49
C THR A 124 -18.81 -12.99 -17.24
N ILE A 125 -17.97 -12.22 -16.60
CA ILE A 125 -17.34 -11.02 -17.17
C ILE A 125 -15.82 -11.16 -17.19
N ALA A 126 -15.20 -10.62 -18.23
CA ALA A 126 -13.75 -10.38 -18.26
C ALA A 126 -13.51 -8.93 -17.86
N VAL A 127 -12.52 -8.72 -16.99
CA VAL A 127 -12.14 -7.37 -16.56
C VAL A 127 -10.71 -7.10 -16.98
N SER A 128 -10.49 -5.99 -17.69
CA SER A 128 -9.15 -5.54 -18.06
C SER A 128 -8.62 -4.52 -17.05
N TYR A 129 -7.31 -4.59 -16.80
CA TYR A 129 -6.61 -3.85 -15.78
C TYR A 129 -5.42 -3.06 -16.33
N ILE A 130 -5.00 -2.03 -15.57
CA ILE A 130 -3.60 -1.65 -15.50
C ILE A 130 -2.96 -2.60 -14.49
N ALA A 131 -1.89 -3.28 -14.91
CA ALA A 131 -1.17 -4.26 -14.09
C ALA A 131 0.33 -3.95 -14.09
N LEU A 132 1.00 -4.10 -12.95
CA LEU A 132 2.44 -3.92 -12.79
C LEU A 132 3.09 -5.28 -12.57
N SER A 133 4.17 -5.58 -13.30
CA SER A 133 4.93 -6.82 -13.15
C SER A 133 5.54 -6.91 -11.75
N LYS A 134 5.44 -8.08 -11.11
CA LYS A 134 6.06 -8.32 -9.81
C LYS A 134 7.57 -8.49 -9.98
N SER A 135 8.33 -7.55 -9.44
CA SER A 135 9.79 -7.55 -9.35
C SER A 135 10.24 -6.99 -8.01
N GLU A 136 11.51 -7.08 -7.70
CA GLU A 136 12.05 -6.48 -6.49
C GLU A 136 11.78 -4.96 -6.46
N GLY A 137 11.21 -4.46 -5.34
CA GLY A 137 10.85 -3.04 -5.17
C GLY A 137 9.57 -2.59 -5.88
N SER A 138 8.91 -3.44 -6.68
CA SER A 138 7.70 -3.04 -7.42
C SER A 138 6.44 -2.93 -6.55
N ALA A 139 6.45 -3.46 -5.32
CA ALA A 139 5.30 -3.40 -4.41
C ALA A 139 4.95 -1.97 -3.99
N ASP A 140 5.94 -1.17 -3.61
CA ASP A 140 5.74 0.24 -3.20
C ASP A 140 5.28 1.09 -4.40
N ILE A 141 5.82 0.80 -5.59
CA ILE A 141 5.40 1.46 -6.84
C ILE A 141 3.93 1.12 -7.14
N ALA A 142 3.54 -0.15 -7.02
CA ALA A 142 2.18 -0.60 -7.24
C ALA A 142 1.19 0.05 -6.26
N GLU A 143 1.57 0.16 -4.99
CA GLU A 143 0.80 0.85 -3.97
C GLU A 143 0.57 2.32 -4.36
N ARG A 144 1.66 3.04 -4.65
CA ARG A 144 1.59 4.45 -5.02
C ARG A 144 0.77 4.68 -6.29
N MET A 145 0.95 3.86 -7.31
CA MET A 145 0.14 3.90 -8.53
C MET A 145 -1.34 3.68 -8.25
N SER A 146 -1.67 2.70 -7.41
CA SER A 146 -3.06 2.41 -7.04
C SER A 146 -3.73 3.60 -6.37
N GLU A 147 -3.04 4.29 -5.45
CA GLU A 147 -3.53 5.50 -4.79
C GLU A 147 -3.74 6.66 -5.79
N LEU A 148 -2.73 6.95 -6.63
CA LEU A 148 -2.79 8.05 -7.59
C LEU A 148 -3.90 7.85 -8.61
N ILE A 149 -4.09 6.62 -9.08
CA ILE A 149 -5.16 6.31 -10.04
C ILE A 149 -6.54 6.37 -9.35
N ALA A 150 -6.67 5.91 -8.11
CA ALA A 150 -7.91 6.04 -7.36
C ALA A 150 -8.29 7.51 -7.14
N GLN A 151 -7.33 8.37 -6.77
CA GLN A 151 -7.52 9.82 -6.66
C GLN A 151 -7.96 10.43 -7.99
N TYR A 152 -7.28 10.09 -9.08
CA TYR A 152 -7.65 10.57 -10.42
C TYR A 152 -9.07 10.13 -10.82
N LYS A 153 -9.44 8.88 -10.56
CA LYS A 153 -10.80 8.36 -10.83
C LYS A 153 -11.89 9.05 -10.00
N GLY A 154 -11.56 9.66 -8.87
CA GLY A 154 -12.46 10.52 -8.09
C GLY A 154 -12.60 11.95 -8.61
N SER A 155 -11.85 12.35 -9.64
CA SER A 155 -11.83 13.73 -10.14
C SER A 155 -12.89 14.01 -11.23
N ASP A 156 -13.23 15.29 -11.39
CA ASP A 156 -14.10 15.76 -12.49
C ASP A 156 -13.46 15.51 -13.86
N ASP A 157 -12.13 15.66 -13.98
CA ASP A 157 -11.39 15.40 -15.23
C ASP A 157 -11.59 13.95 -15.69
N PHE A 158 -11.51 12.99 -14.74
CA PHE A 158 -11.79 11.59 -15.05
C PHE A 158 -13.25 11.36 -15.44
N THR A 159 -14.19 11.98 -14.72
CA THR A 159 -15.62 11.85 -14.99
C THR A 159 -15.97 12.33 -16.41
N LEU A 160 -15.38 13.45 -16.84
CA LEU A 160 -15.54 13.97 -18.22
C LEU A 160 -14.94 13.00 -19.24
N LEU A 161 -13.70 12.54 -19.03
CA LEU A 161 -13.01 11.61 -19.92
C LEU A 161 -13.80 10.28 -20.05
N ALA A 162 -14.22 9.71 -18.92
CA ALA A 162 -14.96 8.44 -18.88
C ALA A 162 -16.35 8.56 -19.49
N SER A 163 -17.02 9.71 -19.32
CA SER A 163 -18.33 9.97 -19.93
C SER A 163 -18.22 10.07 -21.45
N ALA A 164 -17.21 10.75 -21.98
CA ALA A 164 -16.97 10.84 -23.42
C ALA A 164 -16.72 9.44 -24.02
N MET A 165 -15.86 8.63 -23.37
CA MET A 165 -15.58 7.26 -23.82
C MET A 165 -16.81 6.35 -23.74
N ARG A 166 -17.61 6.48 -22.65
CA ARG A 166 -18.89 5.76 -22.52
C ARG A 166 -19.81 6.07 -23.69
N ASP A 167 -19.96 7.36 -24.04
CA ASP A 167 -20.90 7.80 -25.06
C ASP A 167 -20.43 7.37 -26.47
N GLU A 168 -19.12 7.34 -26.72
CA GLU A 168 -18.52 6.76 -27.93
C GLU A 168 -18.83 5.24 -28.03
N LEU A 169 -18.60 4.48 -26.96
CA LEU A 169 -18.84 3.03 -26.97
C LEU A 169 -20.32 2.65 -27.06
N LYS A 170 -21.24 3.50 -26.61
CA LYS A 170 -22.69 3.25 -26.70
C LYS A 170 -23.19 3.08 -28.11
N ALA A 171 -22.46 3.58 -29.10
CA ALA A 171 -22.84 3.39 -30.52
C ALA A 171 -22.84 1.90 -30.91
N SER A 172 -21.88 1.13 -30.40
CA SER A 172 -21.76 -0.32 -30.66
C SER A 172 -22.25 -1.18 -29.50
N PHE A 173 -22.15 -0.67 -28.26
CA PHE A 173 -22.50 -1.34 -27.00
C PHE A 173 -23.50 -0.49 -26.22
N PRO A 174 -24.83 -0.51 -26.57
CA PRO A 174 -25.82 0.38 -25.94
C PRO A 174 -25.94 0.27 -24.43
N ALA A 175 -25.61 -0.89 -23.87
CA ALA A 175 -25.61 -1.16 -22.43
C ALA A 175 -24.40 -0.56 -21.68
N THR A 176 -23.46 0.11 -22.37
CA THR A 176 -22.24 0.63 -21.73
C THR A 176 -22.56 1.65 -20.64
N ILE A 177 -22.05 1.39 -19.45
CA ILE A 177 -22.15 2.28 -18.28
C ILE A 177 -20.82 2.44 -17.58
N LEU A 178 -20.70 3.52 -16.80
CA LEU A 178 -19.58 3.74 -15.88
C LEU A 178 -20.00 3.29 -14.48
N THR A 179 -19.29 2.32 -13.94
CA THR A 179 -19.55 1.78 -12.59
C THR A 179 -18.25 1.72 -11.81
N PHE A 180 -18.16 2.44 -10.69
CA PHE A 180 -16.97 2.49 -9.82
C PHE A 180 -15.66 2.73 -10.59
N GLY A 181 -15.67 3.72 -11.48
CA GLY A 181 -14.48 4.07 -12.27
C GLY A 181 -14.10 3.03 -13.34
N THR A 182 -14.97 2.06 -13.64
CA THR A 182 -14.79 1.02 -14.66
C THR A 182 -15.89 1.16 -15.71
N LEU A 183 -15.52 1.17 -17.00
CA LEU A 183 -16.46 1.16 -18.09
C LEU A 183 -16.92 -0.27 -18.38
N SER A 184 -18.19 -0.56 -18.11
CA SER A 184 -18.77 -1.88 -18.39
C SER A 184 -19.54 -1.85 -19.72
N LEU A 185 -19.10 -2.65 -20.68
CA LEU A 185 -19.81 -2.92 -21.92
C LEU A 185 -20.93 -3.95 -21.71
N ALA A 186 -20.86 -4.70 -20.62
CA ALA A 186 -21.83 -5.73 -20.23
C ALA A 186 -23.05 -5.17 -19.47
N GLY A 187 -23.16 -3.85 -19.34
CA GLY A 187 -24.21 -3.21 -18.54
C GLY A 187 -23.87 -3.08 -17.07
N GLU A 188 -24.88 -3.03 -16.21
CA GLU A 188 -24.72 -2.75 -14.79
C GLU A 188 -23.96 -3.86 -14.07
N LEU A 189 -22.91 -3.45 -13.37
CA LEU A 189 -22.11 -4.33 -12.52
C LEU A 189 -22.48 -4.09 -11.05
N HIS A 190 -22.98 -5.11 -10.40
CA HIS A 190 -23.39 -5.01 -9.01
C HIS A 190 -22.23 -5.38 -8.06
N ALA A 191 -21.74 -4.40 -7.30
CA ALA A 191 -20.89 -4.67 -6.13
C ALA A 191 -21.82 -4.96 -4.95
N ASN A 192 -22.00 -6.23 -4.60
CA ASN A 192 -22.80 -6.58 -3.42
C ASN A 192 -22.00 -6.24 -2.15
N THR A 193 -22.35 -5.10 -1.55
CA THR A 193 -21.77 -4.62 -0.28
C THR A 193 -22.71 -4.86 0.93
N ASP A 194 -23.91 -5.43 0.72
CA ASP A 194 -24.89 -5.62 1.79
C ASP A 194 -24.38 -6.56 2.89
N ASN A 195 -23.54 -7.52 2.51
CA ASN A 195 -22.91 -8.48 3.40
C ASN A 195 -21.46 -8.14 3.76
N LEU A 196 -21.07 -6.86 3.70
CA LEU A 196 -19.73 -6.44 4.10
C LEU A 196 -19.57 -6.60 5.62
N TRP A 197 -18.63 -7.41 6.03
CA TRP A 197 -18.27 -7.63 7.43
C TRP A 197 -17.04 -6.78 7.78
N VAL A 198 -17.23 -5.84 8.72
CA VAL A 198 -16.16 -4.94 9.14
C VAL A 198 -15.66 -5.37 10.52
N ILE A 199 -14.40 -5.79 10.59
CA ILE A 199 -13.81 -6.34 11.81
C ILE A 199 -12.36 -5.88 11.97
N ALA A 200 -11.94 -5.58 13.20
CA ALA A 200 -10.58 -5.16 13.50
C ALA A 200 -10.04 -5.81 14.76
N ASP A 201 -8.73 -5.95 14.83
CA ASP A 201 -8.03 -6.15 16.09
C ASP A 201 -7.94 -4.82 16.86
N ILE A 202 -7.75 -4.92 18.17
CA ILE A 202 -7.53 -3.74 19.02
C ILE A 202 -6.06 -3.34 18.92
N VAL A 203 -5.82 -2.18 18.29
CA VAL A 203 -4.50 -1.60 18.14
C VAL A 203 -4.48 -0.24 18.82
N PRO A 204 -3.62 -0.01 19.83
CA PRO A 204 -3.53 1.28 20.50
C PRO A 204 -3.42 2.45 19.52
N LEU A 205 -4.11 3.55 19.79
CA LEU A 205 -4.21 4.77 18.99
C LEU A 205 -4.95 4.65 17.64
N PHE A 206 -5.04 3.44 17.07
CA PHE A 206 -5.64 3.20 15.75
C PHE A 206 -7.05 2.63 15.83
N SER A 207 -7.28 1.65 16.72
CA SER A 207 -8.56 0.95 16.88
C SER A 207 -8.72 0.47 18.33
N GLU A 208 -9.05 1.36 19.23
CA GLU A 208 -9.26 1.07 20.65
C GLU A 208 -10.74 0.95 20.97
N VAL A 209 -11.06 0.22 22.06
CA VAL A 209 -12.40 0.19 22.59
C VAL A 209 -12.70 1.51 23.31
N GLY A 210 -13.60 2.28 22.75
CA GLY A 210 -14.10 3.51 23.33
C GLY A 210 -15.37 3.31 24.17
N GLU A 211 -16.10 4.40 24.39
CA GLU A 211 -17.34 4.38 25.13
C GLU A 211 -18.40 3.49 24.48
N ARG A 212 -19.14 2.74 25.31
CA ARG A 212 -20.22 1.81 24.90
C ARG A 212 -19.76 0.73 23.92
N GLY A 213 -18.45 0.37 23.95
CA GLY A 213 -17.89 -0.68 23.10
C GLY A 213 -17.67 -0.28 21.63
N LYS A 214 -17.84 1.00 21.26
CA LYS A 214 -17.51 1.48 19.92
C LYS A 214 -16.00 1.63 19.78
N LEU A 215 -15.45 1.19 18.67
CA LEU A 215 -14.04 1.41 18.37
C LEU A 215 -13.78 2.91 18.10
N LYS A 216 -12.68 3.44 18.64
CA LYS A 216 -12.18 4.80 18.42
C LYS A 216 -10.75 4.75 17.89
N GLY A 217 -10.24 5.86 17.39
CA GLY A 217 -8.90 6.01 16.84
C GLY A 217 -8.92 6.23 15.33
N ILE A 218 -7.79 6.73 14.80
CA ILE A 218 -7.75 7.24 13.42
C ILE A 218 -8.11 6.21 12.35
N ALA A 219 -7.75 4.93 12.54
CA ALA A 219 -8.13 3.89 11.60
C ALA A 219 -9.62 3.57 11.67
N ALA A 220 -10.20 3.56 12.87
CA ALA A 220 -11.64 3.36 13.06
C ALA A 220 -12.45 4.53 12.50
N ASP A 221 -11.93 5.76 12.59
CA ASP A 221 -12.56 6.96 12.03
C ASP A 221 -12.51 6.93 10.49
N LEU A 222 -11.34 6.62 9.90
CA LEU A 222 -11.19 6.43 8.47
C LEU A 222 -12.19 5.40 7.91
N VAL A 223 -12.32 4.25 8.59
CA VAL A 223 -13.24 3.20 8.13
C VAL A 223 -14.70 3.65 8.23
N ARG A 224 -15.10 4.37 9.29
CA ARG A 224 -16.46 4.93 9.39
C ARG A 224 -16.75 5.90 8.25
N ASP A 225 -15.81 6.79 7.96
CA ASP A 225 -15.98 7.77 6.90
C ASP A 225 -16.08 7.10 5.52
N ILE A 226 -15.29 6.03 5.28
CA ILE A 226 -15.41 5.20 4.07
C ILE A 226 -16.79 4.54 3.97
N LEU A 227 -17.29 3.97 5.08
CA LEU A 227 -18.63 3.36 5.10
C LEU A 227 -19.74 4.39 4.88
N ASP A 228 -19.60 5.58 5.45
CA ASP A 228 -20.55 6.69 5.26
C ASP A 228 -20.53 7.18 3.82
N GLU A 229 -19.36 7.34 3.19
CA GLU A 229 -19.19 7.70 1.77
C GLU A 229 -19.87 6.66 0.85
N MET A 230 -19.78 5.38 1.22
CA MET A 230 -20.45 4.29 0.52
C MET A 230 -21.93 4.15 0.86
N THR A 231 -22.49 4.99 1.74
CA THR A 231 -23.86 4.91 2.27
C THR A 231 -24.19 3.59 2.98
N LEU A 232 -23.19 2.95 3.58
CA LEU A 232 -23.31 1.68 4.30
C LEU A 232 -23.46 1.90 5.81
N LYS A 233 -24.41 1.19 6.42
CA LYS A 233 -24.66 1.23 7.88
C LYS A 233 -24.13 -0.03 8.57
N GLN A 234 -22.86 -0.35 8.34
CA GLN A 234 -22.24 -1.53 8.92
C GLN A 234 -21.70 -1.25 10.32
N SER A 235 -21.86 -2.23 11.22
CA SER A 235 -21.22 -2.17 12.53
C SER A 235 -19.76 -2.61 12.43
N ILE A 236 -18.87 -1.87 13.07
CA ILE A 236 -17.47 -2.25 13.19
C ILE A 236 -17.33 -3.15 14.42
N LEU A 237 -16.90 -4.39 14.20
CA LEU A 237 -16.68 -5.40 15.24
C LEU A 237 -15.21 -5.44 15.65
N SER A 238 -14.93 -5.97 16.84
CA SER A 238 -13.57 -6.29 17.26
C SER A 238 -13.41 -7.76 17.60
N ALA A 239 -12.27 -8.34 17.26
CA ALA A 239 -11.91 -9.71 17.61
C ALA A 239 -10.39 -9.88 17.63
N PRO A 240 -9.86 -10.92 18.32
CA PRO A 240 -8.45 -11.28 18.21
C PRO A 240 -8.05 -11.67 16.78
N TRP A 241 -6.78 -11.42 16.44
CA TRP A 241 -6.25 -11.64 15.10
C TRP A 241 -6.51 -13.05 14.53
N GLU A 242 -6.38 -14.11 15.34
CA GLU A 242 -6.58 -15.49 14.89
C GLU A 242 -8.00 -15.72 14.36
N ARG A 243 -8.99 -15.08 14.99
CA ARG A 243 -10.37 -15.12 14.53
C ARG A 243 -10.55 -14.33 13.24
N ILE A 244 -9.97 -13.13 13.17
CA ILE A 244 -10.03 -12.26 11.98
C ILE A 244 -9.41 -13.00 10.77
N ALA A 245 -8.22 -13.57 10.92
CA ALA A 245 -7.54 -14.31 9.89
C ALA A 245 -8.38 -15.49 9.37
N LYS A 246 -8.99 -16.28 10.28
CA LYS A 246 -9.88 -17.39 9.92
C LYS A 246 -11.10 -16.92 9.14
N GLU A 247 -11.75 -15.84 9.58
CA GLU A 247 -12.92 -15.29 8.90
C GLU A 247 -12.56 -14.81 7.48
N ALA A 248 -11.44 -14.09 7.33
CA ALA A 248 -10.98 -13.60 6.05
C ALA A 248 -10.58 -14.71 5.06
N MET A 249 -10.02 -15.82 5.55
CA MET A 249 -9.68 -16.98 4.72
C MET A 249 -10.90 -17.78 4.25
N THR A 250 -12.01 -17.71 4.97
CA THR A 250 -13.16 -18.60 4.75
C THR A 250 -14.39 -17.90 4.21
N LYS A 251 -14.49 -16.57 4.36
CA LYS A 251 -15.66 -15.79 3.96
C LYS A 251 -15.32 -14.71 2.96
N SER A 252 -16.29 -14.38 2.11
CA SER A 252 -16.25 -13.21 1.23
C SER A 252 -16.58 -11.93 2.00
N ASN A 253 -16.19 -10.79 1.43
CA ASN A 253 -16.56 -9.45 1.90
C ASN A 253 -16.19 -9.18 3.37
N VAL A 254 -15.06 -9.71 3.86
CA VAL A 254 -14.53 -9.38 5.19
C VAL A 254 -13.56 -8.22 5.06
N LEU A 255 -13.96 -7.05 5.54
CA LEU A 255 -13.15 -5.84 5.57
C LEU A 255 -12.44 -5.76 6.92
N VAL A 256 -11.12 -5.74 6.88
CA VAL A 256 -10.25 -5.71 8.07
C VAL A 256 -9.35 -4.47 7.99
N PHE A 257 -9.06 -3.82 9.10
CA PHE A 257 -8.15 -2.69 9.13
C PHE A 257 -7.03 -2.85 10.17
N SER A 258 -5.99 -2.02 10.02
CA SER A 258 -4.73 -2.12 10.76
C SER A 258 -3.98 -3.45 10.53
N VAL A 259 -4.11 -4.02 9.33
CA VAL A 259 -3.46 -5.28 8.94
C VAL A 259 -2.12 -5.00 8.30
N ILE A 260 -1.04 -5.49 8.90
CA ILE A 260 0.29 -5.40 8.29
C ILE A 260 0.33 -6.27 7.04
N ARG A 261 0.77 -5.68 5.92
CA ARG A 261 0.98 -6.38 4.65
C ARG A 261 2.23 -7.23 4.75
N THR A 262 2.11 -8.53 4.49
CA THR A 262 3.22 -9.48 4.42
C THR A 262 3.03 -10.41 3.22
N HIS A 263 4.10 -11.08 2.80
CA HIS A 263 4.06 -12.01 1.67
C HIS A 263 3.02 -13.13 1.89
N GLU A 264 2.93 -13.68 3.09
CA GLU A 264 1.99 -14.76 3.42
C GLU A 264 0.52 -14.30 3.31
N ARG A 265 0.26 -13.00 3.51
CA ARG A 265 -1.08 -12.43 3.47
C ARG A 265 -1.52 -12.00 2.07
N GLU A 266 -0.62 -11.98 1.08
CA GLU A 266 -0.95 -11.65 -0.32
C GLU A 266 -2.01 -12.58 -0.92
N SER A 267 -2.03 -13.85 -0.52
CA SER A 267 -3.04 -14.81 -0.98
C SER A 267 -4.41 -14.65 -0.30
N VAL A 268 -4.48 -13.96 0.83
CA VAL A 268 -5.69 -13.81 1.66
C VAL A 268 -6.42 -12.50 1.41
N PHE A 269 -5.68 -11.41 1.20
CA PHE A 269 -6.21 -10.07 1.17
C PHE A 269 -5.99 -9.32 -0.14
N HIS A 270 -6.98 -8.53 -0.50
CA HIS A 270 -6.85 -7.36 -1.36
C HIS A 270 -6.56 -6.14 -0.49
N TRP A 271 -5.53 -5.37 -0.83
CA TRP A 271 -5.12 -4.17 -0.12
C TRP A 271 -5.90 -2.96 -0.65
N VAL A 272 -6.68 -2.31 0.23
CA VAL A 272 -7.56 -1.20 -0.15
C VAL A 272 -6.80 0.12 -0.10
N THR A 273 -6.28 0.50 1.08
CA THR A 273 -5.51 1.72 1.28
C THR A 273 -4.60 1.57 2.51
N PRO A 274 -3.38 2.13 2.49
CA PRO A 274 -2.51 2.15 3.66
C PRO A 274 -3.11 3.05 4.75
N VAL A 275 -2.90 2.69 6.00
CA VAL A 275 -3.36 3.43 7.19
C VAL A 275 -2.17 4.00 7.95
N SER A 276 -1.18 3.15 8.21
CA SER A 276 0.03 3.56 8.93
C SER A 276 1.26 2.80 8.48
N ARG A 277 2.42 3.41 8.75
CA ARG A 277 3.74 2.82 8.51
C ARG A 277 4.57 2.83 9.78
N ASN A 278 5.35 1.78 9.98
CA ASN A 278 6.29 1.65 11.09
C ASN A 278 7.70 1.39 10.55
N LEU A 279 8.66 2.19 10.98
CA LEU A 279 10.07 1.96 10.70
C LEU A 279 10.63 0.99 11.74
N HIS A 280 10.97 -0.22 11.29
CA HIS A 280 11.61 -1.24 12.11
C HIS A 280 13.13 -1.17 11.99
N GLY A 281 13.81 -1.32 13.11
CA GLY A 281 15.27 -1.27 13.16
C GLY A 281 15.82 -1.60 14.55
N LEU A 282 17.13 -1.46 14.67
CA LEU A 282 17.82 -1.51 15.95
C LEU A 282 17.89 -0.10 16.53
N TYR A 283 17.38 0.06 17.74
CA TYR A 283 17.40 1.31 18.48
C TYR A 283 18.27 1.16 19.73
N GLY A 284 19.14 2.13 19.97
CA GLY A 284 20.08 2.09 21.11
C GLY A 284 20.36 3.45 21.68
N ILE A 285 21.02 3.48 22.85
CA ILE A 285 21.52 4.69 23.51
C ILE A 285 23.00 4.85 23.14
N ASP A 286 23.39 6.01 22.64
CA ASP A 286 24.77 6.34 22.25
C ASP A 286 25.41 5.30 21.31
N LYS A 287 24.62 4.68 20.44
CA LYS A 287 25.11 3.75 19.42
C LYS A 287 25.28 4.48 18.08
N PRO A 288 26.37 4.17 17.33
CA PRO A 288 26.54 4.72 15.99
C PRO A 288 25.44 4.20 15.04
N TYR A 289 25.16 4.95 13.97
CA TYR A 289 24.32 4.46 12.90
C TYR A 289 25.09 3.52 11.97
N PHE A 290 24.50 2.39 11.63
CA PHE A 290 25.00 1.41 10.68
C PHE A 290 24.06 1.36 9.47
N GLU A 291 24.61 1.45 8.27
CA GLU A 291 23.82 1.49 7.01
C GLU A 291 23.02 0.21 6.74
N SER A 292 23.42 -0.91 7.33
CA SER A 292 22.72 -2.19 7.21
C SER A 292 22.89 -3.06 8.45
N PHE A 293 21.98 -4.01 8.64
CA PHE A 293 22.06 -5.04 9.68
C PHE A 293 23.34 -5.89 9.60
N ALA A 294 23.88 -6.06 8.38
CA ALA A 294 25.13 -6.80 8.19
C ALA A 294 26.31 -6.10 8.84
N ASN A 295 26.32 -4.77 8.88
CA ASN A 295 27.42 -3.95 9.42
C ASN A 295 27.36 -3.78 10.94
N VAL A 296 26.25 -4.17 11.57
CA VAL A 296 26.10 -4.10 13.04
C VAL A 296 26.99 -5.18 13.70
N PRO A 297 27.77 -4.84 14.74
CA PRO A 297 28.61 -5.82 15.44
C PRO A 297 27.81 -6.99 16.01
N LYS A 298 28.21 -8.23 15.69
CA LYS A 298 27.46 -9.45 16.08
C LYS A 298 27.54 -9.77 17.59
N ASN A 299 28.39 -9.10 18.32
CA ASN A 299 28.42 -9.18 19.78
C ASN A 299 27.37 -8.32 20.49
N PHE A 300 26.62 -7.47 19.75
CA PHE A 300 25.52 -6.71 20.33
C PHE A 300 24.46 -7.63 20.92
N ARG A 301 24.02 -7.26 22.13
CA ARG A 301 22.89 -7.89 22.82
C ARG A 301 21.61 -7.20 22.35
N VAL A 302 20.82 -7.91 21.54
CA VAL A 302 19.60 -7.39 20.95
C VAL A 302 18.40 -7.85 21.77
N GLY A 303 17.58 -6.92 22.24
CA GLY A 303 16.30 -7.20 22.90
C GLY A 303 15.17 -7.27 21.89
N THR A 304 14.25 -8.23 22.04
CA THR A 304 13.02 -8.36 21.25
C THR A 304 11.84 -8.70 22.17
N LEU A 305 10.61 -8.54 21.69
CA LEU A 305 9.47 -9.12 22.39
C LEU A 305 9.48 -10.64 22.31
N LEU A 306 8.91 -11.27 23.34
CA LEU A 306 8.67 -12.72 23.38
C LEU A 306 7.65 -13.07 22.28
N GLU A 307 7.85 -14.21 21.60
CA GLU A 307 6.98 -14.71 20.50
C GLU A 307 6.88 -13.76 19.28
N ASP A 308 7.77 -12.77 19.18
CA ASP A 308 7.81 -11.84 18.05
C ASP A 308 8.74 -12.38 16.94
N TYR A 309 8.36 -12.19 15.68
CA TYR A 309 9.16 -12.64 14.52
C TYR A 309 10.59 -12.06 14.51
N ARG A 310 10.76 -10.85 15.06
CA ARG A 310 12.06 -10.17 15.16
C ARG A 310 13.09 -10.95 15.97
N TYR A 311 12.64 -11.81 16.89
CA TYR A 311 13.53 -12.72 17.60
C TYR A 311 14.27 -13.66 16.63
N ASN A 312 13.54 -14.31 15.73
CA ASN A 312 14.12 -15.23 14.76
C ASN A 312 15.00 -14.46 13.75
N VAL A 313 14.54 -13.33 13.25
CA VAL A 313 15.32 -12.46 12.36
C VAL A 313 16.65 -12.06 12.99
N ALA A 314 16.65 -11.64 14.24
CA ALA A 314 17.88 -11.24 14.94
C ALA A 314 18.86 -12.43 15.12
N ILE A 315 18.34 -13.63 15.41
CA ILE A 315 19.16 -14.87 15.48
C ILE A 315 19.77 -15.20 14.11
N GLU A 316 18.97 -15.16 13.04
CA GLU A 316 19.43 -15.41 11.67
C GLU A 316 20.54 -14.44 11.23
N HIS A 317 20.49 -13.20 11.71
CA HIS A 317 21.54 -12.21 11.50
C HIS A 317 22.76 -12.39 12.45
N GLY A 318 22.75 -13.38 13.34
CA GLY A 318 23.87 -13.76 14.20
C GLY A 318 24.04 -12.91 15.45
N PHE A 319 23.01 -12.20 15.91
CA PHE A 319 23.06 -11.41 17.15
C PHE A 319 22.86 -12.28 18.40
N LYS A 320 23.25 -11.74 19.55
CA LYS A 320 22.92 -12.30 20.87
C LYS A 320 21.56 -11.77 21.30
N VAL A 321 20.52 -12.60 21.21
CA VAL A 321 19.13 -12.17 21.41
C VAL A 321 18.64 -12.51 22.82
N LYS A 322 17.90 -11.57 23.45
CA LYS A 322 17.16 -11.76 24.70
C LYS A 322 15.72 -11.30 24.50
N ALA A 323 14.76 -12.17 24.81
CA ALA A 323 13.34 -11.87 24.72
C ALA A 323 12.77 -11.31 26.02
N TYR A 324 11.80 -10.39 25.92
CA TYR A 324 11.10 -9.74 27.02
C TYR A 324 9.60 -9.78 26.76
N ASP A 325 8.81 -9.71 27.82
CA ASP A 325 7.35 -9.83 27.77
C ASP A 325 6.61 -8.52 27.42
N SER A 326 7.30 -7.38 27.47
CA SER A 326 6.70 -6.08 27.21
C SER A 326 7.69 -5.06 26.66
N TRP A 327 7.19 -4.04 25.97
CA TRP A 327 8.00 -2.91 25.49
C TRP A 327 8.61 -2.12 26.65
N GLN A 328 7.90 -2.00 27.78
CA GLN A 328 8.42 -1.37 28.98
C GLN A 328 9.65 -2.12 29.50
N ALA A 329 9.58 -3.45 29.62
CA ALA A 329 10.70 -4.27 30.06
C ALA A 329 11.91 -4.18 29.11
N LEU A 330 11.67 -4.08 27.80
CA LEU A 330 12.72 -3.85 26.79
C LEU A 330 13.42 -2.51 26.99
N VAL A 331 12.66 -1.44 27.17
CA VAL A 331 13.21 -0.09 27.40
C VAL A 331 13.97 -0.04 28.70
N ASP A 332 13.45 -0.61 29.78
CA ASP A 332 14.14 -0.69 31.07
C ASP A 332 15.47 -1.46 30.97
N ALA A 333 15.48 -2.59 30.25
CA ALA A 333 16.69 -3.38 30.03
C ALA A 333 17.75 -2.60 29.20
N LEU A 334 17.33 -1.81 28.21
CA LEU A 334 18.23 -0.95 27.45
C LEU A 334 18.84 0.16 28.32
N ILE A 335 18.01 0.85 29.11
CA ILE A 335 18.44 1.91 30.04
C ILE A 335 19.39 1.38 31.09
N ASN A 336 19.18 0.14 31.55
CA ASN A 336 20.03 -0.54 32.54
C ASN A 336 21.27 -1.21 31.93
N ASN A 337 21.51 -1.04 30.61
CA ASN A 337 22.62 -1.68 29.88
C ASN A 337 22.61 -3.24 29.95
N GLU A 338 21.47 -3.86 30.13
CA GLU A 338 21.31 -5.32 30.02
C GLU A 338 21.35 -5.79 28.56
N ILE A 339 20.91 -4.92 27.63
CA ILE A 339 20.98 -5.07 26.17
C ILE A 339 21.62 -3.83 25.54
N ASP A 340 22.14 -3.97 24.34
CA ASP A 340 22.81 -2.89 23.61
C ASP A 340 21.85 -2.16 22.67
N THR A 341 20.86 -2.87 22.13
CA THR A 341 19.83 -2.34 21.23
C THR A 341 18.50 -3.08 21.41
N ILE A 342 17.40 -2.39 21.10
CA ILE A 342 16.06 -2.98 20.93
C ILE A 342 15.81 -3.16 19.42
N PHE A 343 15.37 -4.33 19.01
CA PHE A 343 14.82 -4.53 17.67
C PHE A 343 13.31 -4.28 17.72
N GLY A 344 12.91 -3.12 17.24
CA GLY A 344 11.54 -2.63 17.33
C GLY A 344 11.21 -1.56 16.30
N SER A 345 10.19 -0.79 16.60
CA SER A 345 9.86 0.46 15.89
C SER A 345 9.91 1.62 16.87
N GLN A 346 10.10 2.86 16.36
CA GLN A 346 10.13 4.06 17.19
C GLN A 346 8.86 4.18 18.03
N GLY A 347 7.68 4.07 17.40
CA GLY A 347 6.40 4.19 18.13
C GLY A 347 6.22 3.13 19.23
N ALA A 348 6.72 1.91 19.03
CA ALA A 348 6.67 0.86 20.06
C ALA A 348 7.61 1.15 21.25
N ILE A 349 8.77 1.75 20.98
CA ILE A 349 9.73 2.19 22.00
C ILE A 349 9.16 3.37 22.78
N ASP A 350 8.62 4.37 22.09
CA ASP A 350 7.99 5.54 22.71
C ASP A 350 6.82 5.10 23.63
N PHE A 351 6.01 4.14 23.16
CA PHE A 351 4.94 3.55 23.96
C PHE A 351 5.47 2.79 25.19
N GLY A 352 6.61 2.10 25.09
CA GLY A 352 7.29 1.43 26.20
C GLY A 352 8.00 2.39 27.16
N CYS A 353 8.21 3.64 26.76
CA CYS A 353 8.85 4.64 27.58
C CYS A 353 7.92 5.17 28.67
N ASN A 354 8.40 5.19 29.91
CA ASN A 354 7.71 5.93 30.94
C ASN A 354 7.96 7.43 30.71
N PRO A 355 6.92 8.29 30.61
CA PRO A 355 7.07 9.74 30.38
C PRO A 355 7.99 10.48 31.38
N LYS A 356 8.30 9.84 32.53
CA LYS A 356 9.20 10.38 33.55
C LYS A 356 10.67 9.93 33.42
N GLN A 357 10.98 9.08 32.41
CA GLN A 357 12.36 8.60 32.20
C GLN A 357 13.06 9.46 31.14
N PHE A 358 13.91 10.36 31.57
CA PHE A 358 14.74 11.25 30.72
C PHE A 358 15.58 10.51 29.65
N LYS A 359 15.92 9.24 29.88
CA LYS A 359 16.77 8.47 28.96
C LYS A 359 16.05 7.99 27.69
N CYS A 360 14.72 8.03 27.63
CA CYS A 360 13.97 7.65 26.44
C CYS A 360 14.28 8.54 25.23
N GLU A 361 14.47 9.84 25.44
CA GLU A 361 14.83 10.78 24.38
C GLU A 361 16.20 10.50 23.75
N THR A 362 17.05 9.72 24.41
CA THR A 362 18.37 9.35 23.90
C THR A 362 18.37 8.05 23.12
N ILE A 363 17.22 7.36 23.04
CA ILE A 363 17.08 6.13 22.24
C ILE A 363 16.89 6.52 20.77
N THR A 364 17.90 6.22 19.96
CA THR A 364 17.88 6.58 18.54
C THR A 364 18.06 5.35 17.65
N LEU A 365 17.65 5.48 16.38
CA LEU A 365 17.84 4.44 15.39
C LEU A 365 19.33 4.22 15.12
N SER A 366 19.80 2.99 15.34
CA SER A 366 21.18 2.58 15.07
C SER A 366 21.33 1.82 13.76
N SER A 367 20.28 1.17 13.27
CA SER A 367 20.26 0.55 11.93
C SER A 367 18.83 0.31 11.49
N LYS A 368 18.52 0.71 10.28
CA LYS A 368 17.23 0.41 9.65
C LYS A 368 17.18 -1.06 9.24
N TYR A 369 16.04 -1.70 9.47
CA TYR A 369 15.75 -3.04 8.95
C TYR A 369 14.73 -2.98 7.81
N ASP A 370 13.50 -2.56 8.11
CA ASP A 370 12.38 -2.57 7.18
C ASP A 370 11.32 -1.52 7.55
N ILE A 371 10.41 -1.22 6.61
CA ILE A 371 9.20 -0.45 6.87
C ILE A 371 8.01 -1.36 6.68
N SER A 372 7.26 -1.62 7.75
CA SER A 372 5.97 -2.31 7.65
C SER A 372 4.85 -1.31 7.40
N THR A 373 3.91 -1.67 6.53
CA THR A 373 2.73 -0.87 6.23
C THR A 373 1.47 -1.63 6.69
N ALA A 374 0.65 -0.97 7.49
CA ALA A 374 -0.66 -1.48 7.90
C ALA A 374 -1.75 -0.90 6.98
N TYR A 375 -2.68 -1.74 6.57
CA TYR A 375 -3.71 -1.46 5.58
C TYR A 375 -5.13 -1.62 6.12
N LEU A 376 -6.06 -0.98 5.43
CA LEU A 376 -7.42 -1.46 5.24
C LEU A 376 -7.37 -2.55 4.16
N ALA A 377 -7.85 -3.74 4.48
CA ALA A 377 -7.73 -4.92 3.64
C ALA A 377 -9.08 -5.65 3.50
N LEU A 378 -9.33 -6.23 2.33
CA LEU A 378 -10.56 -6.94 2.01
C LEU A 378 -10.22 -8.40 1.70
N SER A 379 -10.98 -9.37 2.27
CA SER A 379 -10.75 -10.79 1.98
C SER A 379 -10.84 -11.08 0.49
N LYS A 380 -9.95 -11.94 -0.02
CA LYS A 380 -9.98 -12.39 -1.43
C LYS A 380 -11.01 -13.47 -1.68
N LYS A 381 -11.29 -14.30 -0.67
CA LYS A 381 -12.17 -15.46 -0.80
C LYS A 381 -13.56 -15.07 -1.32
N ASP A 382 -13.87 -15.50 -2.54
CA ASP A 382 -15.15 -15.28 -3.22
C ASP A 382 -15.66 -13.81 -3.19
N THR A 383 -14.74 -12.83 -3.04
CA THR A 383 -15.07 -11.41 -3.00
C THR A 383 -15.04 -10.83 -4.42
N CYS A 384 -16.11 -10.13 -4.80
CA CYS A 384 -16.18 -9.43 -6.08
C CYS A 384 -15.17 -8.28 -6.14
N VAL A 385 -14.37 -8.22 -7.20
CA VAL A 385 -13.38 -7.16 -7.40
C VAL A 385 -13.98 -5.76 -7.40
N LEU A 386 -15.24 -5.61 -7.77
CA LEU A 386 -15.94 -4.31 -7.75
C LEU A 386 -16.19 -3.79 -6.33
N VAL A 387 -16.31 -4.67 -5.34
CA VAL A 387 -16.35 -4.27 -3.92
C VAL A 387 -15.02 -3.63 -3.52
N LEU A 388 -13.90 -4.23 -3.95
CA LEU A 388 -12.56 -3.66 -3.75
C LEU A 388 -12.45 -2.27 -4.38
N GLU A 389 -12.86 -2.13 -5.64
CA GLU A 389 -12.74 -0.84 -6.35
C GLU A 389 -13.64 0.23 -5.74
N LYS A 390 -14.85 -0.12 -5.33
CA LYS A 390 -15.73 0.80 -4.60
C LYS A 390 -15.08 1.27 -3.31
N LEU A 391 -14.46 0.36 -2.54
CA LEU A 391 -13.73 0.69 -1.32
C LEU A 391 -12.51 1.58 -1.59
N LYS A 392 -11.73 1.29 -2.63
CA LYS A 392 -10.56 2.12 -3.01
C LYS A 392 -10.97 3.55 -3.38
N LEU A 393 -12.02 3.71 -4.17
CA LEU A 393 -12.51 5.03 -4.56
C LEU A 393 -13.05 5.81 -3.35
N ALA A 394 -13.84 5.18 -2.49
CA ALA A 394 -14.33 5.80 -1.26
C ALA A 394 -13.18 6.19 -0.33
N ALA A 395 -12.17 5.31 -0.15
CA ALA A 395 -11.00 5.60 0.67
C ALA A 395 -10.18 6.78 0.11
N ALA A 396 -10.01 6.87 -1.21
CA ALA A 396 -9.32 7.98 -1.84
C ALA A 396 -10.09 9.31 -1.64
N GLY A 397 -11.42 9.31 -1.81
CA GLY A 397 -12.26 10.48 -1.58
C GLY A 397 -12.22 10.95 -0.13
N VAL A 398 -12.33 10.01 0.82
CA VAL A 398 -12.24 10.33 2.27
C VAL A 398 -10.90 10.93 2.62
N LYS A 399 -9.79 10.34 2.19
CA LYS A 399 -8.42 10.84 2.48
C LYS A 399 -8.14 12.24 1.90
N MET A 400 -8.84 12.64 0.85
CA MET A 400 -8.75 13.98 0.28
C MET A 400 -9.71 14.99 0.94
N SER A 401 -10.62 14.56 1.81
CA SER A 401 -11.62 15.41 2.43
C SER A 401 -11.04 16.28 3.55
N ASP A 402 -11.54 17.50 3.70
CA ASP A 402 -11.18 18.40 4.81
C ASP A 402 -11.51 17.74 6.15
N LYS A 403 -12.65 17.05 6.26
CA LYS A 403 -13.08 16.34 7.47
C LYS A 403 -12.02 15.36 7.94
N PHE A 404 -11.48 14.53 7.06
CA PHE A 404 -10.46 13.54 7.44
C PHE A 404 -9.12 14.20 7.80
N ASN A 405 -8.75 15.28 7.09
CA ASN A 405 -7.55 16.04 7.40
C ASN A 405 -7.64 16.71 8.80
N GLU A 406 -8.80 17.24 9.19
CA GLU A 406 -9.06 17.77 10.53
C GLU A 406 -8.99 16.66 11.60
N GLN A 407 -9.58 15.51 11.35
CA GLN A 407 -9.51 14.34 12.26
C GLN A 407 -8.05 13.88 12.44
N LEU A 408 -7.29 13.80 11.34
CA LEU A 408 -5.88 13.40 11.37
C LEU A 408 -5.02 14.40 12.13
N SER A 409 -5.26 15.70 11.96
CA SER A 409 -4.59 16.76 12.72
C SER A 409 -4.90 16.66 14.22
N SER A 410 -6.18 16.53 14.58
CA SER A 410 -6.60 16.37 15.98
C SER A 410 -6.02 15.12 16.63
N TRP A 411 -5.96 14.03 15.89
CA TRP A 411 -5.32 12.79 16.34
C TRP A 411 -3.81 12.99 16.55
N SER A 412 -3.13 13.67 15.62
CA SER A 412 -1.71 13.97 15.70
C SER A 412 -1.36 14.83 16.92
N ASP A 413 -2.16 15.87 17.19
CA ASP A 413 -2.00 16.72 18.35
C ASP A 413 -2.15 15.93 19.66
N MET A 414 -3.16 15.08 19.75
CA MET A 414 -3.39 14.21 20.91
C MET A 414 -2.22 13.25 21.13
N VAL A 415 -1.74 12.57 20.07
CA VAL A 415 -0.61 11.63 20.16
C VAL A 415 0.68 12.31 20.60
N SER A 416 0.94 13.52 20.10
CA SER A 416 2.09 14.31 20.52
C SER A 416 2.00 14.76 21.99
N GLN A 417 0.84 15.25 22.43
CA GLN A 417 0.66 15.82 23.75
C GLN A 417 0.52 14.79 24.86
N GLU A 418 -0.22 13.71 24.61
CA GLU A 418 -0.52 12.70 25.63
C GLU A 418 0.51 11.57 25.68
N TYR A 419 1.07 11.19 24.54
CA TYR A 419 1.94 10.01 24.43
C TYR A 419 3.39 10.33 24.05
N GLY A 420 3.67 11.52 23.49
CA GLY A 420 5.02 11.90 23.05
C GLY A 420 5.58 11.03 21.93
N ILE A 421 4.72 10.34 21.16
CA ILE A 421 5.15 9.41 20.10
C ILE A 421 5.58 10.21 18.88
N ALA A 422 6.81 9.94 18.41
CA ALA A 422 7.34 10.50 17.18
C ALA A 422 6.52 10.02 15.97
N HIS A 423 5.96 10.96 15.20
CA HIS A 423 5.19 10.66 14.00
C HIS A 423 5.11 11.85 13.05
N HIS A 424 4.76 11.56 11.82
CA HIS A 424 4.32 12.55 10.82
C HIS A 424 3.23 11.93 9.94
N THR A 425 2.56 12.76 9.16
CA THR A 425 1.51 12.32 8.26
C THR A 425 1.83 12.70 6.83
N GLU A 426 1.65 11.77 5.89
CA GLU A 426 1.86 12.00 4.48
C GLU A 426 0.76 11.30 3.68
N HIS A 427 0.07 12.04 2.78
CA HIS A 427 -1.01 11.51 1.94
C HIS A 427 -2.11 10.73 2.71
N GLY A 428 -2.44 11.17 3.91
CA GLY A 428 -3.45 10.50 4.76
C GLY A 428 -2.96 9.16 5.35
N VAL A 429 -1.64 8.96 5.45
CA VAL A 429 -0.99 7.82 6.11
C VAL A 429 -0.18 8.33 7.30
N VAL A 430 -0.29 7.66 8.43
CA VAL A 430 0.48 7.95 9.64
C VAL A 430 1.82 7.20 9.58
N HIS A 431 2.91 7.91 9.67
CA HIS A 431 4.26 7.36 9.78
C HIS A 431 4.73 7.49 11.23
N LEU A 432 4.96 6.38 11.91
CA LEU A 432 5.32 6.36 13.33
C LEU A 432 6.84 6.49 13.53
N TRP A 433 7.41 7.56 13.00
CA TRP A 433 8.79 8.03 13.22
C TRP A 433 8.94 9.49 12.78
N ASN A 434 10.00 10.16 13.22
CA ASN A 434 10.34 11.50 12.74
C ASN A 434 10.90 11.45 11.31
N PRO A 435 10.57 12.43 10.45
CA PRO A 435 10.98 12.45 9.03
C PRO A 435 12.48 12.73 8.80
N ASN A 436 13.30 12.86 9.83
CA ASN A 436 14.75 13.22 9.73
C ASN A 436 15.64 12.01 9.50
#